data_e01fb8250a17440125e8aea6e0dd0b16
#
_entry.id   e01fb8250a17440125e8aea6e0dd0b16
#
_cell.length_a   1.000
_cell.length_b   1.000
_cell.length_c   1.000
_cell.angle_alpha   90.00
_cell.angle_beta   90.00
_cell.angle_gamma   90.00
#
_symmetry.space_group_name_H-M   'P 1'
#
loop_
_entity.id
_entity.type
_entity.pdbx_description
1 polymer ?
#
loop_
_entity_poly.entity_id
_entity_poly.type
_entity_poly.pdbx_seq_one_letter_code
_entity_poly.pdbx_strand_id
1 'polypeptide(L)'
;MALRYPRQLSGGQRQRVGVARALAADPAILLMDEPFGALDPLTRDELQREFLALQQQLSKTVVFVTHDLREALRLGSRIALMEAGRLVTVLPPQDFLRSDDPWAAAYVKAFGVGLASAADQDAS
;
A
#
# COMPACT_ATOMS: atom_id res chain seq x y z
N MET A 1 -4.05 13.06 -2.92
CA MET A 1 -3.97 13.63 -4.27
C MET A 1 -4.53 12.64 -5.27
N ALA A 2 -5.46 13.07 -6.09
CA ALA A 2 -6.04 12.20 -7.10
C ALA A 2 -5.20 12.24 -8.39
N LEU A 3 -4.93 11.07 -8.94
CA LEU A 3 -4.27 10.96 -10.25
C LEU A 3 -5.33 11.08 -11.35
N ARG A 4 -5.04 11.83 -12.40
CA ARG A 4 -5.96 12.02 -13.50
C ARG A 4 -5.56 11.18 -14.71
N TYR A 5 -6.55 10.60 -15.38
CA TYR A 5 -6.32 9.64 -16.46
C TYR A 5 -7.11 9.98 -17.70
N PRO A 6 -6.59 9.67 -18.90
CA PRO A 6 -7.38 9.74 -20.12
C PRO A 6 -8.57 8.76 -20.06
N ARG A 7 -9.72 9.20 -20.56
CA ARG A 7 -10.95 8.41 -20.47
C ARG A 7 -10.93 7.16 -21.35
N GLN A 8 -10.19 7.20 -22.44
CA GLN A 8 -10.15 6.10 -23.40
C GLN A 8 -9.30 4.93 -22.96
N LEU A 9 -8.60 5.03 -21.84
CA LEU A 9 -7.81 3.93 -21.30
C LEU A 9 -8.66 3.06 -20.37
N SER A 10 -8.33 1.75 -20.30
CA SER A 10 -8.95 0.87 -19.32
C SER A 10 -8.57 1.29 -17.89
N GLY A 11 -9.30 0.80 -16.90
CA GLY A 11 -9.02 1.12 -15.50
C GLY A 11 -7.57 0.81 -15.11
N GLY A 12 -7.08 -0.39 -15.48
CA GLY A 12 -5.71 -0.79 -15.19
C GLY A 12 -4.67 0.03 -15.92
N GLN A 13 -4.91 0.29 -17.21
CA GLN A 13 -3.99 1.11 -18.00
C GLN A 13 -3.92 2.54 -17.48
N ARG A 14 -5.06 3.12 -17.11
CA ARG A 14 -5.10 4.47 -16.56
C ARG A 14 -4.33 4.55 -15.24
N GLN A 15 -4.49 3.56 -14.40
CA GLN A 15 -3.78 3.51 -13.11
C GLN A 15 -2.27 3.42 -13.33
N ARG A 16 -1.84 2.57 -14.25
CA ARG A 16 -0.42 2.40 -14.57
C ARG A 16 0.19 3.70 -15.07
N VAL A 17 -0.48 4.39 -15.99
CA VAL A 17 -0.03 5.66 -16.51
C VAL A 17 0.04 6.71 -15.39
N GLY A 18 -0.97 6.75 -14.52
CA GLY A 18 -0.99 7.71 -13.42
C GLY A 18 0.16 7.51 -12.45
N VAL A 19 0.41 6.26 -12.04
CA VAL A 19 1.50 5.94 -11.11
C VAL A 19 2.85 6.27 -11.74
N ALA A 20 3.08 5.83 -12.97
CA ALA A 20 4.35 6.09 -13.67
C ALA A 20 4.59 7.59 -13.87
N ARG A 21 3.54 8.34 -14.24
CA ARG A 21 3.65 9.78 -14.42
C ARG A 21 3.98 10.50 -13.12
N ALA A 22 3.35 10.11 -12.04
CA ALA A 22 3.60 10.70 -10.74
C ALA A 22 5.05 10.49 -10.29
N LEU A 23 5.58 9.27 -10.50
CA LEU A 23 6.96 8.96 -10.15
C LEU A 23 7.95 9.66 -11.07
N ALA A 24 7.62 9.78 -12.37
CA ALA A 24 8.50 10.43 -13.35
C ALA A 24 8.58 11.94 -13.17
N ALA A 25 7.61 12.56 -12.50
CA ALA A 25 7.65 13.99 -12.21
C ALA A 25 8.78 14.40 -11.24
N ASP A 26 9.43 13.42 -10.65
CA ASP A 26 10.63 13.59 -9.81
C ASP A 26 10.41 14.48 -8.57
N PRO A 27 9.31 14.30 -7.82
CA PRO A 27 9.15 15.02 -6.55
C PRO A 27 10.05 14.40 -5.48
N ALA A 28 10.45 15.21 -4.49
CA ALA A 28 11.18 14.69 -3.32
C ALA A 28 10.29 13.75 -2.50
N ILE A 29 9.03 14.12 -2.33
CA ILE A 29 8.02 13.33 -1.62
C ILE A 29 6.79 13.25 -2.50
N LEU A 30 6.26 12.04 -2.68
CA LEU A 30 5.06 11.79 -3.45
C LEU A 30 3.96 11.28 -2.55
N LEU A 31 2.78 11.91 -2.61
CA LEU A 31 1.60 11.46 -1.87
C LEU A 31 0.60 10.86 -2.84
N MET A 32 0.17 9.62 -2.57
CA MET A 32 -0.84 8.94 -3.36
C MET A 32 -1.97 8.46 -2.45
N ASP A 33 -3.21 8.71 -2.86
CA ASP A 33 -4.39 8.33 -2.09
C ASP A 33 -5.07 7.14 -2.76
N GLU A 34 -4.99 5.99 -2.13
CA GLU A 34 -5.56 4.73 -2.59
C GLU A 34 -5.27 4.44 -4.07
N PRO A 35 -3.97 4.40 -4.46
CA PRO A 35 -3.63 4.32 -5.88
C PRO A 35 -4.07 3.03 -6.57
N PHE A 36 -4.37 1.97 -5.81
CA PHE A 36 -4.76 0.68 -6.38
C PHE A 36 -6.19 0.28 -5.99
N GLY A 37 -6.99 1.20 -5.45
CA GLY A 37 -8.24 0.88 -4.78
C GLY A 37 -9.34 0.31 -5.65
N ALA A 38 -9.44 0.73 -6.90
CA ALA A 38 -10.56 0.40 -7.77
C ALA A 38 -10.26 -0.70 -8.79
N LEU A 39 -9.23 -1.50 -8.57
CA LEU A 39 -8.75 -2.49 -9.53
C LEU A 39 -9.15 -3.91 -9.12
N ASP A 40 -9.32 -4.78 -10.12
CA ASP A 40 -9.49 -6.20 -9.87
C ASP A 40 -8.20 -6.81 -9.29
N PRO A 41 -8.29 -7.99 -8.64
CA PRO A 41 -7.13 -8.55 -7.94
C PRO A 41 -5.90 -8.79 -8.80
N LEU A 42 -6.08 -9.28 -10.03
CA LEU A 42 -4.94 -9.58 -10.90
C LEU A 42 -4.25 -8.31 -11.38
N THR A 43 -5.01 -7.32 -11.80
CA THR A 43 -4.48 -6.03 -12.24
C THR A 43 -3.79 -5.32 -11.09
N ARG A 44 -4.40 -5.37 -9.90
CA ARG A 44 -3.81 -4.78 -8.70
C ARG A 44 -2.46 -5.40 -8.38
N ASP A 45 -2.37 -6.73 -8.39
CA ASP A 45 -1.13 -7.42 -8.11
C ASP A 45 -0.02 -7.03 -9.09
N GLU A 46 -0.35 -6.98 -10.36
CA GLU A 46 0.60 -6.60 -11.42
C GLU A 46 1.10 -5.18 -11.23
N LEU A 47 0.20 -4.23 -10.97
CA LEU A 47 0.58 -2.83 -10.77
C LEU A 47 1.38 -2.61 -9.50
N GLN A 48 1.06 -3.34 -8.45
CA GLN A 48 1.84 -3.26 -7.21
C GLN A 48 3.27 -3.76 -7.41
N ARG A 49 3.45 -4.81 -8.19
CA ARG A 49 4.79 -5.29 -8.53
C ARG A 49 5.56 -4.27 -9.35
N GLU A 50 4.91 -3.65 -10.33
CA GLU A 50 5.53 -2.59 -11.13
C GLU A 50 5.91 -1.37 -10.26
N PHE A 51 5.03 -1.00 -9.32
CA PHE A 51 5.30 0.09 -8.39
C PHE A 51 6.55 -0.19 -7.55
N LEU A 52 6.67 -1.40 -6.99
CA LEU A 52 7.84 -1.76 -6.20
C LEU A 52 9.13 -1.71 -7.02
N ALA A 53 9.08 -2.17 -8.26
CA ALA A 53 10.25 -2.14 -9.14
C ALA A 53 10.66 -0.69 -9.46
N LEU A 54 9.69 0.17 -9.75
CA LEU A 54 9.98 1.58 -10.03
C LEU A 54 10.52 2.30 -8.81
N GLN A 55 9.98 2.02 -7.64
CA GLN A 55 10.42 2.66 -6.41
C GLN A 55 11.87 2.32 -6.08
N GLN A 56 12.28 1.07 -6.31
CA GLN A 56 13.67 0.67 -6.13
C GLN A 56 14.62 1.43 -7.04
N GLN A 57 14.21 1.67 -8.29
CA GLN A 57 15.03 2.38 -9.25
C GLN A 57 15.12 3.88 -8.95
N LEU A 58 14.04 4.49 -8.51
CA LEU A 58 13.95 5.93 -8.37
C LEU A 58 14.32 6.45 -6.98
N SER A 59 14.35 5.60 -5.98
CA SER A 59 14.72 5.96 -4.59
C SER A 59 13.94 7.17 -4.07
N LYS A 60 12.65 7.24 -4.38
CA LYS A 60 11.78 8.33 -3.94
C LYS A 60 11.11 7.99 -2.62
N THR A 61 10.80 9.02 -1.84
CA THR A 61 9.94 8.85 -0.68
C THR A 61 8.49 8.91 -1.14
N VAL A 62 7.78 7.83 -0.96
CA VAL A 62 6.37 7.73 -1.34
C VAL A 62 5.53 7.48 -0.09
N VAL A 63 4.52 8.31 0.10
CA VAL A 63 3.50 8.11 1.12
C VAL A 63 2.21 7.75 0.41
N PHE A 64 1.68 6.56 0.63
CA PHE A 64 0.39 6.22 0.06
C PHE A 64 -0.60 5.86 1.16
N VAL A 65 -1.85 6.26 0.96
CA VAL A 65 -2.94 6.03 1.89
C VAL A 65 -3.75 4.85 1.39
N THR A 66 -4.03 3.90 2.26
CA THR A 66 -4.85 2.75 1.91
C THR A 66 -5.66 2.31 3.13
N HIS A 67 -6.83 1.71 2.86
CA HIS A 67 -7.63 1.04 3.89
C HIS A 67 -7.32 -0.45 3.97
N ASP A 68 -6.49 -0.96 3.07
CA ASP A 68 -6.16 -2.39 3.02
C ASP A 68 -4.81 -2.63 3.69
N LEU A 69 -4.83 -3.27 4.85
CA LEU A 69 -3.61 -3.57 5.59
C LEU A 69 -2.66 -4.48 4.79
N ARG A 70 -3.20 -5.42 4.00
CA ARG A 70 -2.35 -6.31 3.20
C ARG A 70 -1.55 -5.55 2.16
N GLU A 71 -2.14 -4.51 1.57
CA GLU A 71 -1.45 -3.63 0.65
C GLU A 71 -0.35 -2.86 1.36
N ALA A 72 -0.64 -2.31 2.53
CA ALA A 72 0.35 -1.59 3.32
C ALA A 72 1.53 -2.50 3.72
N LEU A 73 1.25 -3.73 4.11
CA LEU A 73 2.29 -4.70 4.47
C LEU A 73 3.18 -5.06 3.28
N ARG A 74 2.59 -5.15 2.10
CA ARG A 74 3.32 -5.52 0.90
C ARG A 74 4.19 -4.39 0.36
N LEU A 75 3.67 -3.17 0.35
CA LEU A 75 4.28 -2.04 -0.35
C LEU A 75 5.07 -1.11 0.55
N GLY A 76 4.69 -1.02 1.83
CA GLY A 76 5.30 -0.06 2.72
C GLY A 76 6.56 -0.58 3.39
N SER A 77 7.57 0.26 3.49
CA SER A 77 8.72 0.01 4.36
C SER A 77 8.41 0.37 5.82
N ARG A 78 7.44 1.26 6.01
CA ARG A 78 6.92 1.65 7.33
C ARG A 78 5.41 1.85 7.20
N ILE A 79 4.68 1.47 8.24
CA ILE A 79 3.23 1.61 8.28
C ILE A 79 2.87 2.62 9.36
N ALA A 80 2.15 3.66 8.98
CA ALA A 80 1.61 4.65 9.90
C ALA A 80 0.11 4.39 10.07
N LEU A 81 -0.31 4.13 11.29
CA LEU A 81 -1.72 3.93 11.60
C LEU A 81 -2.32 5.24 12.08
N MET A 82 -3.38 5.67 11.40
CA MET A 82 -4.11 6.88 11.74
C MET A 82 -5.48 6.51 12.26
N GLU A 83 -5.90 7.17 13.32
CA GLU A 83 -7.23 6.97 13.89
C GLU A 83 -7.80 8.31 14.33
N ALA A 84 -8.98 8.66 13.83
CA ALA A 84 -9.66 9.91 14.15
C ALA A 84 -8.76 11.15 13.98
N GLY A 85 -7.99 11.19 12.88
CA GLY A 85 -7.09 12.30 12.58
C GLY A 85 -5.81 12.32 13.39
N ARG A 86 -5.53 11.28 14.17
CA ARG A 86 -4.34 11.21 15.02
C ARG A 86 -3.43 10.09 14.58
N LEU A 87 -2.13 10.33 14.66
CA LEU A 87 -1.14 9.30 14.40
C LEU A 87 -1.02 8.40 15.65
N VAL A 88 -1.37 7.12 15.47
CA VAL A 88 -1.35 6.15 16.58
C VAL A 88 0.03 5.51 16.72
N THR A 89 0.58 5.01 15.63
CA THR A 89 1.88 4.34 15.65
C THR A 89 2.49 4.36 14.25
N VAL A 90 3.82 4.26 14.21
CA VAL A 90 4.58 4.10 12.95
C VAL A 90 5.56 2.97 13.17
N LEU A 91 5.43 1.89 12.42
CA LEU A 91 6.22 0.68 12.61
C LEU A 91 6.58 0.04 11.26
N PRO A 92 7.70 -0.67 11.18
CA PRO A 92 7.94 -1.56 10.04
C PRO A 92 6.86 -2.65 9.98
N PRO A 93 6.63 -3.25 8.80
CA PRO A 93 5.56 -4.25 8.66
C PRO A 93 5.61 -5.39 9.67
N GLN A 94 6.78 -5.97 9.91
CA GLN A 94 6.89 -7.09 10.84
C GLN A 94 6.58 -6.68 12.28
N ASP A 95 6.94 -5.45 12.66
CA ASP A 95 6.66 -4.95 14.00
C ASP A 95 5.18 -4.58 14.15
N PHE A 96 4.55 -4.11 13.08
CA PHE A 96 3.11 -3.84 13.07
C PHE A 96 2.32 -5.11 13.34
N LEU A 97 2.71 -6.22 12.72
CA LEU A 97 2.06 -7.51 12.92
C LEU A 97 2.17 -8.03 14.35
N ARG A 98 3.18 -7.61 15.09
CA ARG A 98 3.44 -8.05 16.46
C ARG A 98 3.10 -6.98 17.49
N SER A 99 2.52 -5.88 17.08
CA SER A 99 2.30 -4.73 17.97
C SER A 99 1.31 -5.06 19.09
N ASP A 100 1.61 -4.57 20.28
CA ASP A 100 0.71 -4.64 21.44
C ASP A 100 -0.30 -3.48 21.44
N ASP A 101 -0.15 -2.53 20.53
CA ASP A 101 -1.09 -1.42 20.42
C ASP A 101 -2.47 -1.96 20.05
N PRO A 102 -3.54 -1.58 20.83
CA PRO A 102 -4.88 -2.11 20.57
C PRO A 102 -5.41 -1.82 19.18
N TRP A 103 -5.12 -0.66 18.62
CA TRP A 103 -5.58 -0.29 17.27
C TRP A 103 -4.87 -1.11 16.20
N ALA A 104 -3.55 -1.25 16.32
CA ALA A 104 -2.78 -2.06 15.37
C ALA A 104 -3.21 -3.53 15.45
N ALA A 105 -3.36 -4.06 16.64
CA ALA A 105 -3.82 -5.44 16.83
C ALA A 105 -5.21 -5.66 16.25
N ALA A 106 -6.10 -4.69 16.39
CA ALA A 106 -7.45 -4.77 15.83
C ALA A 106 -7.43 -4.84 14.30
N TYR A 107 -6.57 -4.05 13.65
CA TYR A 107 -6.40 -4.11 12.19
C TYR A 107 -5.86 -5.45 11.74
N VAL A 108 -4.83 -5.96 12.42
CA VAL A 108 -4.26 -7.27 12.09
C VAL A 108 -5.33 -8.35 12.17
N LYS A 109 -6.13 -8.34 13.22
CA LYS A 109 -7.20 -9.31 13.39
C LYS A 109 -8.29 -9.15 12.34
N ALA A 110 -8.69 -7.92 12.05
CA ALA A 110 -9.77 -7.64 11.10
C ALA A 110 -9.44 -8.10 9.68
N PHE A 111 -8.18 -7.98 9.26
CA PHE A 111 -7.76 -8.40 7.93
C PHE A 111 -7.31 -9.85 7.86
N GLY A 112 -7.36 -10.59 8.98
CA GLY A 112 -6.97 -11.99 8.99
C GLY A 112 -5.51 -12.23 8.63
N VAL A 113 -4.65 -11.24 8.87
CA VAL A 113 -3.22 -11.35 8.60
C VAL A 113 -2.46 -11.48 9.91
N GLY A 114 -1.19 -11.86 9.82
CA GLY A 114 -0.34 -12.00 10.99
C GLY A 114 0.44 -13.29 10.94
N LEU A 115 1.29 -13.49 11.94
CA LEU A 115 2.18 -14.63 11.97
C LEU A 115 1.42 -15.96 12.08
N ALA A 116 0.35 -16.00 12.89
CA ALA A 116 -0.47 -17.19 13.03
C ALA A 116 -1.17 -17.58 11.74
N SER A 117 -1.75 -16.61 11.03
CA SER A 117 -2.36 -16.85 9.73
C SER A 117 -1.37 -17.37 8.70
N ALA A 118 -0.20 -16.80 8.66
CA ALA A 118 0.85 -17.23 7.74
C ALA A 118 1.29 -18.66 8.07
N ALA A 119 1.43 -18.98 9.35
CA ALA A 119 1.80 -20.32 9.78
C ALA A 119 0.74 -21.36 9.41
N ASP A 120 -0.54 -21.00 9.56
CA ASP A 120 -1.65 -21.88 9.19
C ASP A 120 -1.67 -22.15 7.68
N GLN A 121 -1.42 -21.14 6.89
CA GLN A 121 -1.36 -21.29 5.43
C GLN A 121 -0.18 -22.17 5.02
N ASP A 122 0.95 -22.03 5.66
CA ASP A 122 2.12 -22.84 5.38
C ASP A 122 1.92 -24.29 5.81
N ALA A 123 1.15 -24.52 6.86
CA ALA A 123 0.88 -25.86 7.38
C ALA A 123 -0.15 -26.61 6.54
N SER A 124 -0.96 -25.93 5.80
CA SER A 124 -1.99 -26.54 4.95
C SER A 124 -1.55 -26.71 3.52
#